data_ccb9c464d55ac5ebc0cf95bdf197d24f
#
_entry.id   ccb9c464d55ac5ebc0cf95bdf197d24f
#
_cell.length_a   1.000
_cell.length_b   1.000
_cell.length_c   1.000
_cell.angle_alpha   90.00
_cell.angle_beta   90.00
_cell.angle_gamma   90.00
#
_symmetry.space_group_name_H-M   'P 1'
#
loop_
_entity.id
_entity.type
_entity.pdbx_description
1 polymer ?
#
loop_
_entity_poly.entity_id
_entity_poly.type
_entity_poly.pdbx_seq_one_letter_code
_entity_poly.pdbx_strand_id
1 'polypeptide(L)'
;MKKLTTLVLALAMVFSLAACGNKNSGTTSKEDTNKTEKPKTVTIKSFNANNEETDLEVPYDAQRIAVMDMASLDILDSLGLGDRVVGSSSTSLDYLQEYVTNDEIVDLGTIKEADMEAVMSCEPDVIFIGGRLAQSYDALSEIAPVVYLSTDTETGLVKSVEKNAKTIASMFGVEDDVKDLMDSYDARIEKLKAFAEGKTAIIGM
;
A
#
# COMPACT_ATOMS: atom_id res chain seq x y z
N MET A 1 -16.10 -26.23 -57.17
CA MET A 1 -16.88 -25.29 -58.00
C MET A 1 -17.08 -24.00 -57.19
N LYS A 2 -16.46 -22.92 -57.71
CA LYS A 2 -16.93 -21.51 -57.69
C LYS A 2 -17.10 -20.87 -56.31
N LYS A 3 -16.63 -19.69 -55.93
CA LYS A 3 -15.81 -18.56 -56.51
C LYS A 3 -15.58 -17.67 -55.28
N LEU A 4 -14.40 -17.27 -54.95
CA LEU A 4 -13.69 -16.02 -55.23
C LEU A 4 -14.58 -14.75 -55.21
N THR A 5 -14.41 -13.90 -54.22
CA THR A 5 -14.38 -12.45 -54.46
C THR A 5 -13.62 -11.73 -53.34
N THR A 6 -12.50 -11.18 -53.76
CA THR A 6 -11.64 -10.17 -53.14
C THR A 6 -12.36 -8.81 -53.17
N LEU A 7 -12.26 -7.99 -52.10
CA LEU A 7 -12.34 -6.55 -52.27
C LEU A 7 -11.38 -5.85 -51.31
N VAL A 8 -10.37 -5.28 -51.92
CA VAL A 8 -9.40 -4.29 -51.40
C VAL A 8 -10.01 -2.90 -51.62
N LEU A 9 -9.88 -2.01 -50.59
CA LEU A 9 -9.87 -0.55 -50.81
C LEU A 9 -9.29 0.07 -49.53
N ALA A 10 -8.08 0.43 -49.48
CA ALA A 10 -7.28 1.58 -49.84
C ALA A 10 -7.80 2.95 -49.27
N LEU A 11 -7.04 3.48 -48.32
CA LEU A 11 -6.37 4.78 -48.23
C LEU A 11 -7.20 6.06 -48.38
N ALA A 12 -7.23 6.87 -47.34
CA ALA A 12 -7.12 8.32 -47.49
C ALA A 12 -6.59 8.99 -46.24
N MET A 13 -5.30 9.37 -46.28
CA MET A 13 -4.75 10.44 -45.44
C MET A 13 -5.33 11.78 -45.95
N VAL A 14 -5.73 12.63 -45.01
CA VAL A 14 -5.87 14.07 -45.28
C VAL A 14 -5.16 14.83 -44.18
N PHE A 15 -3.99 15.32 -44.52
CA PHE A 15 -3.33 16.45 -43.84
C PHE A 15 -4.07 17.72 -44.24
N SER A 16 -4.43 18.55 -43.27
CA SER A 16 -4.68 19.95 -43.50
C SER A 16 -4.11 20.79 -42.36
N LEU A 17 -2.92 21.35 -42.65
CA LEU A 17 -2.43 22.57 -42.00
C LEU A 17 -3.19 23.74 -42.61
N ALA A 18 -3.73 24.60 -41.79
CA ALA A 18 -4.00 25.98 -42.15
C ALA A 18 -3.77 26.87 -40.94
N ALA A 19 -2.94 27.83 -41.17
CA ALA A 19 -2.43 28.84 -40.22
C ALA A 19 -3.30 30.10 -40.19
N CYS A 20 -3.21 30.79 -39.03
CA CYS A 20 -3.34 32.24 -38.81
C CYS A 20 -4.63 33.00 -39.12
N GLY A 21 -5.09 33.78 -38.09
CA GLY A 21 -5.79 35.02 -38.32
C GLY A 21 -6.74 35.46 -37.21
N ASN A 22 -6.22 36.10 -36.18
CA ASN A 22 -6.61 37.34 -35.50
C ASN A 22 -8.08 37.72 -35.18
N LYS A 23 -8.29 37.96 -33.83
CA LYS A 23 -9.21 38.92 -33.15
C LYS A 23 -10.72 38.69 -33.17
N ASN A 24 -11.40 38.43 -32.11
CA ASN A 24 -11.98 39.31 -31.08
C ASN A 24 -13.08 38.63 -30.27
N SER A 25 -13.04 38.82 -28.96
CA SER A 25 -14.11 38.85 -27.96
C SER A 25 -15.27 37.84 -28.05
N GLY A 26 -15.32 36.91 -27.11
CA GLY A 26 -16.49 36.15 -26.74
C GLY A 26 -16.19 35.34 -25.48
N THR A 27 -16.67 35.78 -24.34
CA THR A 27 -16.62 35.13 -23.04
C THR A 27 -17.24 33.72 -23.16
N THR A 28 -16.44 32.68 -23.09
CA THR A 28 -16.93 31.34 -22.91
C THR A 28 -16.16 30.72 -21.74
N SER A 29 -16.89 30.36 -20.71
CA SER A 29 -16.44 29.67 -19.53
C SER A 29 -15.54 28.51 -19.92
N LYS A 30 -14.27 28.57 -19.58
CA LYS A 30 -13.40 27.40 -19.56
C LYS A 30 -13.78 26.62 -18.32
N GLU A 31 -14.42 25.49 -18.51
CA GLU A 31 -14.39 24.42 -17.55
C GLU A 31 -12.95 23.91 -17.48
N ASP A 32 -12.21 24.40 -16.49
CA ASP A 32 -10.94 23.83 -16.08
C ASP A 32 -11.23 22.46 -15.44
N THR A 33 -11.28 21.43 -16.27
CA THR A 33 -11.10 20.05 -15.80
C THR A 33 -9.61 19.86 -15.49
N ASN A 34 -9.17 20.42 -14.37
CA ASN A 34 -7.89 20.06 -13.78
C ASN A 34 -8.03 18.66 -13.16
N LYS A 35 -7.99 17.61 -13.99
CA LYS A 35 -7.73 16.27 -13.55
C LYS A 35 -6.27 16.26 -13.10
N THR A 36 -6.03 16.46 -11.81
CA THR A 36 -4.74 16.18 -11.20
C THR A 36 -4.52 14.68 -11.40
N GLU A 37 -3.64 14.30 -12.33
CA GLU A 37 -3.23 12.91 -12.46
C GLU A 37 -2.59 12.49 -11.14
N LYS A 38 -3.04 11.35 -10.60
CA LYS A 38 -2.42 10.76 -9.40
C LYS A 38 -0.95 10.47 -9.69
N PRO A 39 -0.04 10.68 -8.74
CA PRO A 39 1.37 10.34 -8.93
C PRO A 39 1.52 8.84 -9.21
N LYS A 40 2.55 8.45 -9.96
CA LYS A 40 2.86 7.04 -10.19
C LYS A 40 3.58 6.41 -9.02
N THR A 41 4.35 7.19 -8.29
CA THR A 41 5.13 6.79 -7.13
C THR A 41 5.00 7.82 -6.02
N VAL A 42 5.31 7.41 -4.80
CA VAL A 42 5.40 8.25 -3.62
C VAL A 42 6.68 7.90 -2.85
N THR A 43 7.29 8.91 -2.23
CA THR A 43 8.45 8.69 -1.35
C THR A 43 7.98 8.61 0.09
N ILE A 44 8.37 7.55 0.77
CA ILE A 44 8.06 7.30 2.19
C ILE A 44 9.34 7.13 3.01
N LYS A 45 9.23 7.20 4.33
CA LYS A 45 10.28 6.76 5.25
C LYS A 45 10.13 5.27 5.54
N SER A 46 11.19 4.52 5.33
CA SER A 46 11.27 3.07 5.56
C SER A 46 12.64 2.71 6.11
N PHE A 47 12.75 1.64 6.88
CA PHE A 47 14.04 1.10 7.26
C PHE A 47 14.64 0.31 6.10
N ASN A 48 15.98 0.29 6.04
CA ASN A 48 16.76 -0.52 5.11
C ASN A 48 17.29 -1.81 5.79
N ALA A 49 18.07 -2.61 5.07
CA ALA A 49 18.71 -3.82 5.60
C ALA A 49 19.59 -3.58 6.85
N ASN A 50 20.13 -2.36 7.02
CA ASN A 50 20.98 -1.98 8.15
C ASN A 50 20.17 -1.42 9.33
N ASN A 51 18.84 -1.44 9.30
CA ASN A 51 17.94 -0.78 10.25
C ASN A 51 18.13 0.75 10.33
N GLU A 52 18.46 1.39 9.22
CA GLU A 52 18.54 2.84 9.11
C GLU A 52 17.28 3.36 8.41
N GLU A 53 16.64 4.41 8.95
CA GLU A 53 15.50 5.04 8.32
C GLU A 53 15.96 5.87 7.11
N THR A 54 15.47 5.53 5.92
CA THR A 54 15.84 6.14 4.64
C THR A 54 14.61 6.51 3.84
N ASP A 55 14.79 7.30 2.79
CA ASP A 55 13.75 7.55 1.80
C ASP A 55 13.65 6.36 0.84
N LEU A 56 12.44 5.87 0.65
CA LEU A 56 12.10 4.79 -0.28
C LEU A 56 11.02 5.27 -1.24
N GLU A 57 11.26 5.13 -2.54
CA GLU A 57 10.25 5.35 -3.57
C GLU A 57 9.46 4.06 -3.78
N VAL A 58 8.13 4.15 -3.66
CA VAL A 58 7.20 3.02 -3.81
C VAL A 58 6.08 3.37 -4.80
N PRO A 59 5.45 2.39 -5.46
CA PRO A 59 4.27 2.64 -6.27
C PRO A 59 3.17 3.33 -5.45
N TYR A 60 2.56 4.38 -6.03
CA TYR A 60 1.36 4.97 -5.45
C TYR A 60 0.15 4.13 -5.85
N ASP A 61 -0.74 3.86 -4.88
CA ASP A 61 -1.97 3.11 -5.08
C ASP A 61 -1.71 1.66 -5.58
N ALA A 62 -0.66 1.00 -5.00
CA ALA A 62 -0.30 -0.38 -5.30
C ALA A 62 -1.51 -1.32 -5.22
N GLN A 63 -1.64 -2.24 -6.17
CA GLN A 63 -2.80 -3.13 -6.28
C GLN A 63 -2.48 -4.55 -5.81
N ARG A 64 -1.21 -4.91 -5.73
CA ARG A 64 -0.76 -6.25 -5.35
C ARG A 64 0.23 -6.15 -4.18
N ILE A 65 -0.23 -6.50 -3.00
CA ILE A 65 0.52 -6.32 -1.76
C ILE A 65 0.91 -7.70 -1.20
N ALA A 66 2.22 -7.93 -1.01
CA ALA A 66 2.74 -9.05 -0.23
C ALA A 66 3.05 -8.57 1.19
N VAL A 67 2.54 -9.28 2.21
CA VAL A 67 2.70 -8.83 3.60
C VAL A 67 3.29 -9.95 4.47
N MET A 68 4.45 -9.68 5.06
CA MET A 68 5.11 -10.58 6.01
C MET A 68 5.37 -9.88 7.36
N ASP A 69 4.57 -8.85 7.66
CA ASP A 69 4.52 -8.17 8.95
C ASP A 69 3.07 -8.00 9.40
N MET A 70 2.71 -8.59 10.52
CA MET A 70 1.33 -8.59 11.00
C MET A 70 0.82 -7.23 11.46
N ALA A 71 1.72 -6.34 11.89
CA ALA A 71 1.34 -4.97 12.25
C ALA A 71 0.96 -4.15 10.99
N SER A 72 1.71 -4.34 9.91
CA SER A 72 1.38 -3.72 8.62
C SER A 72 0.10 -4.31 8.02
N LEU A 73 -0.12 -5.62 8.15
CA LEU A 73 -1.36 -6.27 7.70
C LEU A 73 -2.59 -5.74 8.45
N ASP A 74 -2.51 -5.61 9.77
CA ASP A 74 -3.58 -5.05 10.60
C ASP A 74 -3.93 -3.61 10.21
N ILE A 75 -2.92 -2.79 9.89
CA ILE A 75 -3.13 -1.42 9.40
C ILE A 75 -3.80 -1.43 8.02
N LEU A 76 -3.32 -2.26 7.08
CA LEU A 76 -3.90 -2.39 5.74
C LEU A 76 -5.37 -2.83 5.81
N ASP A 77 -5.67 -3.82 6.63
CA ASP A 77 -7.04 -4.28 6.89
C ASP A 77 -7.92 -3.17 7.46
N SER A 78 -7.45 -2.49 8.51
CA SER A 78 -8.15 -1.38 9.15
C SER A 78 -8.42 -0.18 8.23
N LEU A 79 -7.59 0.00 7.18
CA LEU A 79 -7.75 1.02 6.14
C LEU A 79 -8.58 0.55 4.94
N GLY A 80 -9.17 -0.67 4.99
CA GLY A 80 -9.96 -1.23 3.90
C GLY A 80 -9.15 -1.60 2.66
N LEU A 81 -7.86 -1.89 2.81
CA LEU A 81 -6.93 -2.25 1.73
C LEU A 81 -6.68 -3.76 1.64
N GLY A 82 -7.38 -4.55 2.46
CA GLY A 82 -7.22 -6.01 2.54
C GLY A 82 -7.42 -6.74 1.22
N ASP A 83 -8.35 -6.30 0.39
CA ASP A 83 -8.63 -6.88 -0.94
C ASP A 83 -7.43 -6.81 -1.91
N ARG A 84 -6.40 -6.01 -1.59
CA ARG A 84 -5.18 -5.89 -2.38
C ARG A 84 -4.08 -6.85 -1.95
N VAL A 85 -4.28 -7.55 -0.83
CA VAL A 85 -3.30 -8.53 -0.32
C VAL A 85 -3.35 -9.78 -1.18
N VAL A 86 -2.26 -10.05 -1.89
CA VAL A 86 -2.10 -11.21 -2.77
C VAL A 86 -1.27 -12.32 -2.15
N GLY A 87 -0.56 -12.01 -1.07
CA GLY A 87 0.22 -12.98 -0.30
C GLY A 87 0.41 -12.50 1.14
N SER A 88 0.37 -13.42 2.08
CA SER A 88 0.54 -13.16 3.52
C SER A 88 1.37 -14.24 4.19
N SER A 89 2.16 -13.87 5.21
CA SER A 89 2.75 -14.85 6.11
C SER A 89 1.69 -15.46 7.02
N SER A 90 1.95 -16.69 7.45
CA SER A 90 1.12 -17.39 8.42
C SER A 90 1.03 -16.62 9.75
N THR A 91 -0.16 -16.59 10.35
CA THR A 91 -0.42 -15.97 11.66
C THR A 91 -1.42 -16.78 12.47
N SER A 92 -1.34 -16.69 13.79
CA SER A 92 -2.33 -17.25 14.74
C SER A 92 -3.29 -16.19 15.29
N LEU A 93 -3.27 -14.97 14.76
CA LEU A 93 -4.18 -13.90 15.19
C LEU A 93 -5.57 -14.15 14.60
N ASP A 94 -6.56 -14.38 15.45
CA ASP A 94 -7.92 -14.78 15.02
C ASP A 94 -8.56 -13.78 14.05
N TYR A 95 -8.32 -12.48 14.25
CA TYR A 95 -8.91 -11.41 13.43
C TYR A 95 -8.22 -11.20 12.06
N LEU A 96 -7.08 -11.89 11.81
CA LEU A 96 -6.38 -11.89 10.53
C LEU A 96 -6.41 -13.26 9.83
N GLN A 97 -7.24 -14.20 10.32
CA GLN A 97 -7.29 -15.55 9.77
C GLN A 97 -7.79 -15.60 8.33
N GLU A 98 -8.56 -14.63 7.88
CA GLU A 98 -9.01 -14.56 6.48
C GLU A 98 -7.83 -14.49 5.50
N TYR A 99 -6.72 -13.83 5.87
CA TYR A 99 -5.51 -13.72 5.05
C TYR A 99 -4.67 -15.01 4.99
N VAL A 100 -5.00 -16.00 5.82
CA VAL A 100 -4.29 -17.29 5.89
C VAL A 100 -5.15 -18.44 5.35
N THR A 101 -6.48 -18.31 5.46
CA THR A 101 -7.42 -19.36 5.07
C THR A 101 -8.06 -19.15 3.70
N ASN A 102 -7.84 -17.99 3.09
CA ASN A 102 -8.30 -17.69 1.74
C ASN A 102 -7.35 -18.29 0.70
N ASP A 103 -7.82 -19.25 -0.09
CA ASP A 103 -7.05 -19.95 -1.13
C ASP A 103 -6.54 -19.02 -2.25
N GLU A 104 -7.07 -17.78 -2.36
CA GLU A 104 -6.62 -16.78 -3.33
C GLU A 104 -5.39 -15.99 -2.85
N ILE A 105 -5.05 -16.08 -1.56
CA ILE A 105 -3.90 -15.42 -0.94
C ILE A 105 -2.76 -16.43 -0.78
N VAL A 106 -1.62 -16.15 -1.40
CA VAL A 106 -0.45 -17.04 -1.38
C VAL A 106 0.17 -17.07 0.02
N ASP A 107 0.46 -18.27 0.54
CA ASP A 107 1.25 -18.43 1.78
C ASP A 107 2.72 -18.09 1.50
N LEU A 108 3.20 -17.01 2.11
CA LEU A 108 4.57 -16.50 1.95
C LEU A 108 5.55 -17.05 2.98
N GLY A 109 5.14 -18.07 3.75
CA GLY A 109 5.93 -18.64 4.83
C GLY A 109 5.63 -17.97 6.18
N THR A 110 6.66 -17.56 6.91
CA THR A 110 6.51 -17.01 8.26
C THR A 110 7.08 -15.60 8.38
N ILE A 111 6.74 -14.90 9.46
CA ILE A 111 7.33 -13.59 9.78
C ILE A 111 8.84 -13.63 10.07
N LYS A 112 9.49 -14.80 10.02
CA LYS A 112 10.94 -15.01 10.26
C LYS A 112 11.66 -15.59 9.05
N GLU A 113 10.93 -16.26 8.16
CA GLU A 113 11.47 -16.95 7.00
C GLU A 113 10.49 -16.82 5.85
N ALA A 114 10.90 -16.12 4.82
CA ALA A 114 10.12 -15.90 3.61
C ALA A 114 10.33 -17.05 2.62
N ASP A 115 9.24 -17.54 2.04
CA ASP A 115 9.29 -18.37 0.85
C ASP A 115 9.45 -17.46 -0.39
N MET A 116 10.69 -17.35 -0.87
CA MET A 116 11.04 -16.46 -1.98
C MET A 116 10.33 -16.84 -3.29
N GLU A 117 10.08 -18.14 -3.53
CA GLU A 117 9.37 -18.60 -4.72
C GLU A 117 7.90 -18.20 -4.64
N ALA A 118 7.29 -18.33 -3.48
CA ALA A 118 5.92 -17.90 -3.21
C ALA A 118 5.79 -16.37 -3.36
N VAL A 119 6.72 -15.58 -2.81
CA VAL A 119 6.74 -14.12 -2.98
C VAL A 119 6.83 -13.72 -4.45
N MET A 120 7.72 -14.35 -5.22
CA MET A 120 7.83 -14.09 -6.67
C MET A 120 6.55 -14.48 -7.42
N SER A 121 5.93 -15.60 -7.04
CA SER A 121 4.75 -16.13 -7.74
C SER A 121 3.53 -15.25 -7.63
N CYS A 122 3.41 -14.47 -6.55
CA CYS A 122 2.29 -13.55 -6.39
C CYS A 122 2.50 -12.18 -7.08
N GLU A 123 3.63 -11.97 -7.75
CA GLU A 123 3.93 -10.76 -8.55
C GLU A 123 3.53 -9.46 -7.82
N PRO A 124 4.09 -9.17 -6.63
CA PRO A 124 3.68 -8.03 -5.84
C PRO A 124 4.20 -6.70 -6.40
N ASP A 125 3.42 -5.63 -6.26
CA ASP A 125 3.85 -4.26 -6.53
C ASP A 125 4.70 -3.69 -5.37
N VAL A 126 4.46 -4.19 -4.15
CA VAL A 126 5.13 -3.79 -2.92
C VAL A 126 5.12 -4.93 -1.90
N ILE A 127 6.18 -5.00 -1.10
CA ILE A 127 6.36 -6.04 -0.06
C ILE A 127 6.48 -5.33 1.30
N PHE A 128 5.68 -5.75 2.29
CA PHE A 128 5.80 -5.28 3.67
C PHE A 128 6.49 -6.33 4.54
N ILE A 129 7.53 -5.91 5.27
CA ILE A 129 8.24 -6.76 6.21
C ILE A 129 8.37 -6.10 7.60
N GLY A 130 8.56 -6.94 8.62
CA GLY A 130 8.98 -6.52 9.95
C GLY A 130 10.46 -6.81 10.21
N GLY A 131 10.97 -6.37 11.38
CA GLY A 131 12.37 -6.49 11.74
C GLY A 131 12.94 -7.91 11.77
N ARG A 132 12.08 -8.94 11.89
CA ARG A 132 12.51 -10.34 11.87
C ARG A 132 12.98 -10.82 10.49
N LEU A 133 12.56 -10.11 9.43
CA LEU A 133 12.95 -10.38 8.04
C LEU A 133 13.98 -9.37 7.50
N ALA A 134 14.55 -8.51 8.33
CA ALA A 134 15.53 -7.52 7.90
C ALA A 134 16.71 -8.13 7.11
N GLN A 135 17.12 -9.35 7.45
CA GLN A 135 18.20 -10.06 6.74
C GLN A 135 17.80 -10.50 5.31
N SER A 136 16.50 -10.58 5.02
CA SER A 136 15.98 -10.93 3.69
C SER A 136 15.67 -9.68 2.85
N TYR A 137 15.88 -8.49 3.39
CA TYR A 137 15.53 -7.21 2.75
C TYR A 137 16.09 -7.09 1.32
N ASP A 138 17.40 -7.32 1.16
CA ASP A 138 18.07 -7.15 -0.14
C ASP A 138 17.52 -8.14 -1.17
N ALA A 139 17.34 -9.41 -0.79
CA ALA A 139 16.80 -10.42 -1.69
C ALA A 139 15.33 -10.15 -2.07
N LEU A 140 14.51 -9.70 -1.12
CA LEU A 140 13.13 -9.30 -1.39
C LEU A 140 13.06 -8.04 -2.27
N SER A 141 14.00 -7.13 -2.13
CA SER A 141 14.09 -5.91 -2.94
C SER A 141 14.40 -6.17 -4.42
N GLU A 142 14.92 -7.36 -4.76
CA GLU A 142 15.07 -7.79 -6.15
C GLU A 142 13.73 -8.15 -6.81
N ILE A 143 12.68 -8.40 -6.02
CA ILE A 143 11.34 -8.75 -6.50
C ILE A 143 10.47 -7.49 -6.62
N ALA A 144 10.36 -6.70 -5.56
CA ALA A 144 9.57 -5.47 -5.50
C ALA A 144 10.10 -4.54 -4.39
N PRO A 145 9.72 -3.24 -4.38
CA PRO A 145 10.06 -2.33 -3.30
C PRO A 145 9.64 -2.88 -1.94
N VAL A 146 10.57 -2.88 -0.97
CA VAL A 146 10.35 -3.44 0.38
C VAL A 146 10.12 -2.32 1.39
N VAL A 147 8.92 -2.27 1.93
CA VAL A 147 8.54 -1.38 3.01
C VAL A 147 8.79 -2.09 4.34
N TYR A 148 9.78 -1.61 5.06
CA TYR A 148 10.10 -2.09 6.39
C TYR A 148 9.75 -1.03 7.42
N LEU A 149 8.63 -1.25 8.12
CA LEU A 149 8.18 -0.41 9.22
C LEU A 149 8.46 -1.08 10.55
N SER A 150 8.82 -0.27 11.55
CA SER A 150 9.10 -0.74 12.89
C SER A 150 8.32 0.08 13.90
N THR A 151 8.01 -0.52 15.05
CA THR A 151 7.47 0.21 16.19
C THR A 151 8.61 0.61 17.10
N ASP A 152 8.65 1.90 17.46
CA ASP A 152 9.62 2.45 18.40
C ASP A 152 8.97 2.59 19.78
N THR A 153 9.54 1.90 20.76
CA THR A 153 9.06 1.95 22.15
C THR A 153 9.55 3.18 22.92
N GLU A 154 10.57 3.88 22.44
CA GLU A 154 11.08 5.10 23.08
C GLU A 154 10.14 6.28 22.83
N THR A 155 9.63 6.42 21.61
CA THR A 155 8.61 7.43 21.28
C THR A 155 7.20 7.05 21.75
N GLY A 156 7.01 5.79 22.15
CA GLY A 156 5.76 5.20 22.60
C GLY A 156 5.02 4.45 21.49
N LEU A 157 4.48 3.30 21.85
CA LEU A 157 3.84 2.37 20.92
C LEU A 157 2.74 3.02 20.07
N VAL A 158 1.83 3.78 20.69
CA VAL A 158 0.69 4.40 20.01
C VAL A 158 1.14 5.38 18.92
N LYS A 159 2.10 6.25 19.25
CA LYS A 159 2.64 7.22 18.28
C LYS A 159 3.37 6.53 17.13
N SER A 160 4.03 5.43 17.43
CA SER A 160 4.75 4.64 16.45
C SER A 160 3.78 3.97 15.47
N VAL A 161 2.68 3.38 15.98
CA VAL A 161 1.61 2.81 15.16
C VAL A 161 0.94 3.90 14.31
N GLU A 162 0.65 5.07 14.89
CA GLU A 162 0.11 6.21 14.15
C GLU A 162 1.04 6.66 13.01
N LYS A 163 2.36 6.74 13.27
CA LYS A 163 3.36 7.06 12.23
C LYS A 163 3.30 6.03 11.10
N ASN A 164 3.29 4.74 11.43
CA ASN A 164 3.24 3.67 10.45
C ASN A 164 1.93 3.70 9.65
N ALA A 165 0.79 3.92 10.31
CA ALA A 165 -0.51 4.05 9.64
C ALA A 165 -0.53 5.24 8.66
N LYS A 166 0.01 6.40 9.05
CA LYS A 166 0.14 7.56 8.15
C LYS A 166 1.06 7.28 6.97
N THR A 167 2.16 6.56 7.20
CA THR A 167 3.07 6.15 6.12
C THR A 167 2.36 5.24 5.13
N ILE A 168 1.66 4.21 5.61
CA ILE A 168 0.89 3.30 4.75
C ILE A 168 -0.21 4.09 4.01
N ALA A 169 -1.01 4.88 4.73
CA ALA A 169 -2.10 5.65 4.13
C ALA A 169 -1.63 6.57 2.99
N SER A 170 -0.46 7.21 3.14
CA SER A 170 0.12 8.08 2.11
C SER A 170 0.48 7.35 0.82
N MET A 171 0.74 6.05 0.89
CA MET A 171 0.99 5.21 -0.29
C MET A 171 -0.28 4.96 -1.11
N PHE A 172 -1.46 5.07 -0.49
CA PHE A 172 -2.74 4.71 -1.09
C PHE A 172 -3.72 5.90 -1.20
N GLY A 173 -3.35 7.08 -0.69
CA GLY A 173 -4.19 8.28 -0.72
C GLY A 173 -5.43 8.18 0.17
N VAL A 174 -5.29 7.52 1.32
CA VAL A 174 -6.34 7.30 2.33
C VAL A 174 -5.96 7.92 3.69
N GLU A 175 -5.22 9.04 3.66
CA GLU A 175 -4.71 9.69 4.87
C GLU A 175 -5.84 10.20 5.80
N ASP A 176 -6.98 10.56 5.25
CA ASP A 176 -8.13 11.02 6.03
C ASP A 176 -8.70 9.89 6.91
N ASP A 177 -8.63 8.62 6.44
CA ASP A 177 -9.14 7.46 7.17
C ASP A 177 -8.31 7.16 8.43
N VAL A 178 -7.01 7.49 8.42
CA VAL A 178 -6.13 7.34 9.58
C VAL A 178 -6.60 8.21 10.75
N LYS A 179 -7.09 9.41 10.47
CA LYS A 179 -7.57 10.31 11.54
C LYS A 179 -8.74 9.68 12.29
N ASP A 180 -9.72 9.15 11.57
CA ASP A 180 -10.91 8.53 12.18
C ASP A 180 -10.55 7.27 12.97
N LEU A 181 -9.60 6.46 12.44
CA LEU A 181 -9.05 5.30 13.13
C LEU A 181 -8.38 5.69 14.45
N MET A 182 -7.52 6.71 14.44
CA MET A 182 -6.80 7.18 15.62
C MET A 182 -7.72 7.84 16.63
N ASP A 183 -8.69 8.64 16.21
CA ASP A 183 -9.70 9.23 17.10
C ASP A 183 -10.50 8.14 17.85
N SER A 184 -10.85 7.05 17.16
CA SER A 184 -11.51 5.88 17.76
C SER A 184 -10.61 5.19 18.79
N TYR A 185 -9.32 5.04 18.47
CA TYR A 185 -8.34 4.42 19.34
C TYR A 185 -8.10 5.26 20.62
N ASP A 186 -7.91 6.55 20.47
CA ASP A 186 -7.73 7.48 21.59
C ASP A 186 -8.94 7.49 22.52
N ALA A 187 -10.16 7.46 21.96
CA ALA A 187 -11.37 7.37 22.76
C ALA A 187 -11.44 6.07 23.60
N ARG A 188 -10.91 4.95 23.07
CA ARG A 188 -10.80 3.69 23.81
C ARG A 188 -9.74 3.79 24.91
N ILE A 189 -8.59 4.39 24.62
CA ILE A 189 -7.52 4.60 25.61
C ILE A 189 -8.04 5.44 26.78
N GLU A 190 -8.76 6.54 26.55
CA GLU A 190 -9.30 7.37 27.63
C GLU A 190 -10.31 6.60 28.49
N LYS A 191 -11.16 5.76 27.90
CA LYS A 191 -12.05 4.87 28.66
C LYS A 191 -11.26 3.86 29.51
N LEU A 192 -10.18 3.29 28.98
CA LEU A 192 -9.33 2.37 29.71
C LEU A 192 -8.57 3.04 30.85
N LYS A 193 -8.07 4.27 30.63
CA LYS A 193 -7.42 5.08 31.69
C LYS A 193 -8.40 5.33 32.85
N ALA A 194 -9.61 5.77 32.54
CA ALA A 194 -10.64 6.01 33.55
C ALA A 194 -11.00 4.71 34.32
N PHE A 195 -11.08 3.58 33.63
CA PHE A 195 -11.31 2.29 34.27
C PHE A 195 -10.14 1.83 35.14
N ALA A 196 -8.89 2.13 34.73
CA ALA A 196 -7.68 1.71 35.42
C ALA A 196 -7.29 2.61 36.59
N GLU A 197 -7.96 3.74 36.79
CA GLU A 197 -7.66 4.67 37.87
C GLU A 197 -7.72 3.96 39.25
N GLY A 198 -6.66 4.07 40.03
CA GLY A 198 -6.52 3.43 41.34
C GLY A 198 -6.30 1.89 41.28
N LYS A 199 -6.12 1.31 40.09
CA LYS A 199 -5.83 -0.14 39.94
C LYS A 199 -4.35 -0.38 39.62
N THR A 200 -3.86 -1.55 40.02
CA THR A 200 -2.52 -2.02 39.72
C THR A 200 -2.62 -3.24 38.78
N ALA A 201 -1.81 -3.28 37.74
CA ALA A 201 -1.68 -4.42 36.85
C ALA A 201 -0.25 -4.96 36.86
N ILE A 202 -0.10 -6.28 36.74
CA ILE A 202 1.18 -6.96 36.56
C ILE A 202 1.10 -7.70 35.24
N ILE A 203 2.09 -7.44 34.37
CA ILE A 203 2.25 -8.19 33.12
C ILE A 203 3.41 -9.16 33.33
N GLY A 204 3.11 -10.45 33.29
CA GLY A 204 4.12 -11.52 33.26
C GLY A 204 4.40 -11.94 31.83
N MET A 205 5.66 -12.14 31.49
CA MET A 205 6.12 -12.71 30.20
C MET A 205 6.85 -14.01 30.46
#